data_48e70c8f3b65f6e75613faaf5ec6b92f
#
_entry.id   48e70c8f3b65f6e75613faaf5ec6b92f
#
_cell.length_a   1.000
_cell.length_b   1.000
_cell.length_c   1.000
_cell.angle_alpha   90.00
_cell.angle_beta   90.00
_cell.angle_gamma   90.00
#
_symmetry.space_group_name_H-M   'P 1'
#
loop_
_entity.id
_entity.type
_entity.pdbx_description
1 polymer ?
#
loop_
_entity_poly.entity_id
_entity_poly.type
_entity_poly.pdbx_seq_one_letter_code
_entity_poly.pdbx_strand_id
1 'polypeptide(L)'
;PDGCNGGMPVLTWQGGSTEQPNEIEIALLQYPELIRDFVDKTQTVDMNALMNDIQLPRPSTLEDAGILTDRSNQKVLMESMNTDAFEFYGYHGIVYRPLPGSPAVTVQYRISVQDRNTEEILGSRVFELTILPLTEAELAEAEQVMRNACTEEVYWNGIKGENANKDSVTANLAPFSELVLNENGGG
;
A
#
# COMPACT_ATOMS: atom_id res chain seq x y z
N PRO A 1 -27.96 50.59 -5.68
CA PRO A 1 -28.47 49.25 -5.61
C PRO A 1 -27.50 48.30 -6.24
N ASP A 2 -27.04 47.49 -5.46
CA ASP A 2 -25.75 47.02 -5.32
C ASP A 2 -25.72 45.58 -5.70
N GLY A 3 -24.92 45.31 -6.72
CA GLY A 3 -24.72 44.00 -7.24
C GLY A 3 -24.13 43.07 -6.16
N CYS A 4 -24.88 42.07 -5.81
CA CYS A 4 -24.36 40.92 -5.11
C CYS A 4 -23.36 40.21 -6.02
N ASN A 5 -22.12 40.63 -5.96
CA ASN A 5 -21.03 39.84 -6.46
C ASN A 5 -20.80 38.66 -5.48
N GLY A 6 -21.69 37.71 -5.56
CA GLY A 6 -21.44 36.39 -5.01
C GLY A 6 -20.37 35.69 -5.83
N GLY A 7 -19.13 36.08 -5.65
CA GLY A 7 -18.01 35.31 -6.16
C GLY A 7 -18.01 33.95 -5.47
N MET A 8 -18.32 32.90 -6.22
CA MET A 8 -18.05 31.54 -5.74
C MET A 8 -16.59 31.46 -5.32
N PRO A 9 -16.28 30.93 -4.15
CA PRO A 9 -14.89 30.67 -3.80
C PRO A 9 -14.31 29.75 -4.85
N VAL A 10 -13.38 30.29 -5.62
CA VAL A 10 -12.53 29.44 -6.49
C VAL A 10 -11.72 28.55 -5.57
N LEU A 11 -12.06 27.29 -5.54
CA LEU A 11 -11.21 26.27 -4.91
C LEU A 11 -9.90 26.23 -5.68
N THR A 12 -8.94 27.01 -5.23
CA THR A 12 -7.56 26.88 -5.70
C THR A 12 -7.00 25.58 -5.17
N TRP A 13 -6.89 24.58 -6.03
CA TRP A 13 -6.10 23.41 -5.76
C TRP A 13 -4.66 23.82 -5.54
N GLN A 14 -4.17 23.70 -4.32
CA GLN A 14 -2.75 23.87 -4.04
C GLN A 14 -1.98 22.77 -4.78
N GLY A 15 -1.31 23.14 -5.86
CA GLY A 15 -0.45 22.28 -6.64
C GLY A 15 -0.98 21.85 -8.03
N GLY A 16 -2.10 22.37 -8.48
CA GLY A 16 -2.56 22.22 -9.84
C GLY A 16 -2.18 23.44 -10.68
N SER A 17 -1.43 23.25 -11.76
CA SER A 17 -1.40 24.23 -12.82
C SER A 17 -2.82 24.41 -13.35
N THR A 18 -3.17 25.63 -13.74
CA THR A 18 -4.44 25.96 -14.43
C THR A 18 -4.51 25.37 -15.85
N GLU A 19 -3.53 24.55 -16.21
CA GLU A 19 -3.45 23.86 -17.48
C GLU A 19 -4.41 22.67 -17.51
N GLN A 20 -5.01 22.46 -18.67
CA GLN A 20 -5.85 21.29 -18.92
C GLN A 20 -5.02 20.02 -18.76
N PRO A 21 -5.55 18.93 -18.18
CA PRO A 21 -4.83 17.69 -18.07
C PRO A 21 -4.46 17.17 -19.46
N ASN A 22 -3.23 16.69 -19.59
CA ASN A 22 -2.76 16.09 -20.81
C ASN A 22 -3.30 14.65 -20.99
N GLU A 23 -3.03 14.03 -22.13
CA GLU A 23 -3.54 12.69 -22.46
C GLU A 23 -3.07 11.62 -21.46
N ILE A 24 -1.84 11.73 -20.93
CA ILE A 24 -1.30 10.81 -19.93
C ILE A 24 -2.05 10.98 -18.61
N GLU A 25 -2.28 12.20 -18.19
CA GLU A 25 -3.02 12.49 -16.95
C GLU A 25 -4.49 12.04 -17.04
N ILE A 26 -5.10 12.10 -18.22
CA ILE A 26 -6.43 11.55 -18.47
C ILE A 26 -6.40 10.03 -18.41
N ALA A 27 -5.42 9.39 -19.05
CA ALA A 27 -5.26 7.94 -19.01
C ALA A 27 -4.99 7.42 -17.59
N LEU A 28 -4.24 8.16 -16.77
CA LEU A 28 -3.96 7.82 -15.38
C LEU A 28 -5.21 7.68 -14.51
N LEU A 29 -6.34 8.27 -14.87
CA LEU A 29 -7.61 8.11 -14.14
C LEU A 29 -8.05 6.65 -14.04
N GLN A 30 -7.62 5.79 -14.96
CA GLN A 30 -7.92 4.37 -14.97
C GLN A 30 -7.03 3.56 -14.00
N TYR A 31 -5.95 4.15 -13.49
CA TYR A 31 -4.94 3.41 -12.72
C TYR A 31 -5.54 2.64 -11.53
N PRO A 32 -6.41 3.22 -10.68
CA PRO A 32 -6.99 2.47 -9.56
C PRO A 32 -7.80 1.25 -9.97
N GLU A 33 -8.45 1.30 -11.13
CA GLU A 33 -9.25 0.18 -11.67
C GLU A 33 -8.40 -0.99 -12.18
N LEU A 34 -7.11 -0.77 -12.40
CA LEU A 34 -6.14 -1.78 -12.83
C LEU A 34 -5.51 -2.53 -11.65
N ILE A 35 -5.69 -2.04 -10.44
CA ILE A 35 -5.21 -2.66 -9.21
C ILE A 35 -6.02 -3.92 -8.93
N ARG A 36 -5.33 -4.96 -8.45
CA ARG A 36 -5.93 -6.27 -8.16
C ARG A 36 -5.63 -6.70 -6.73
N ASP A 37 -6.42 -7.63 -6.24
CA ASP A 37 -6.13 -8.28 -4.97
C ASP A 37 -4.79 -9.03 -5.05
N PHE A 38 -4.04 -9.01 -3.95
CA PHE A 38 -2.71 -9.63 -3.90
C PHE A 38 -2.78 -11.15 -4.02
N VAL A 39 -3.77 -11.78 -3.41
CA VAL A 39 -3.97 -13.23 -3.42
C VAL A 39 -4.68 -13.69 -4.68
N ASP A 40 -5.86 -13.10 -4.94
CA ASP A 40 -6.64 -13.38 -6.15
C ASP A 40 -6.51 -12.23 -7.16
N LYS A 41 -5.52 -12.36 -8.04
CA LYS A 41 -5.17 -11.35 -9.05
C LYS A 41 -6.24 -11.14 -10.13
N THR A 42 -7.33 -11.88 -10.08
CA THR A 42 -8.49 -11.69 -10.98
C THR A 42 -9.50 -10.73 -10.40
N GLN A 43 -9.48 -10.51 -9.09
CA GLN A 43 -10.43 -9.65 -8.40
C GLN A 43 -9.97 -8.19 -8.38
N THR A 44 -10.93 -7.30 -8.62
CA THR A 44 -10.77 -5.87 -8.39
C THR A 44 -10.80 -5.57 -6.89
N VAL A 45 -10.19 -4.47 -6.52
CA VAL A 45 -10.07 -4.04 -5.12
C VAL A 45 -10.88 -2.76 -4.90
N ASP A 46 -11.59 -2.71 -3.79
CA ASP A 46 -12.17 -1.45 -3.33
C ASP A 46 -11.11 -0.59 -2.63
N MET A 47 -10.62 0.41 -3.32
CA MET A 47 -9.60 1.32 -2.81
C MET A 47 -10.08 2.17 -1.62
N ASN A 48 -11.38 2.21 -1.35
CA ASN A 48 -11.95 2.91 -0.21
C ASN A 48 -12.12 2.03 1.04
N ALA A 49 -11.78 0.74 0.94
CA ALA A 49 -11.95 -0.22 2.02
C ALA A 49 -10.88 -1.33 1.97
N LEU A 50 -9.62 -0.94 1.94
CA LEU A 50 -8.51 -1.89 1.87
C LEU A 50 -8.35 -2.66 3.18
N MET A 51 -8.25 -3.98 3.04
CA MET A 51 -8.01 -4.92 4.14
C MET A 51 -6.79 -5.83 3.89
N ASN A 52 -6.28 -5.85 2.66
CA ASN A 52 -5.16 -6.70 2.26
C ASN A 52 -4.18 -5.93 1.37
N ASP A 53 -2.99 -6.48 1.23
CA ASP A 53 -2.04 -6.01 0.24
C ASP A 53 -2.64 -6.07 -1.17
N ILE A 54 -2.11 -5.26 -2.06
CA ILE A 54 -2.62 -5.14 -3.42
C ILE A 54 -1.53 -5.44 -4.46
N GLN A 55 -1.97 -5.92 -5.61
CA GLN A 55 -1.13 -6.13 -6.78
C GLN A 55 -1.28 -4.95 -7.72
N LEU A 56 -0.17 -4.29 -8.02
CA LEU A 56 -0.12 -3.15 -8.93
C LEU A 56 -0.04 -3.61 -10.39
N PRO A 57 -0.57 -2.81 -11.33
CA PRO A 57 -0.50 -3.13 -12.75
C PRO A 57 0.95 -3.13 -13.25
N ARG A 58 1.26 -4.09 -14.10
CA ARG A 58 2.57 -4.20 -14.75
C ARG A 58 2.68 -3.25 -15.94
N PRO A 59 3.89 -2.94 -16.42
CA PRO A 59 4.08 -2.04 -17.57
C PRO A 59 3.29 -2.43 -18.83
N SER A 60 3.13 -3.71 -19.09
CA SER A 60 2.29 -4.18 -20.21
C SER A 60 0.82 -3.81 -20.05
N THR A 61 0.29 -3.97 -18.85
CA THR A 61 -1.09 -3.58 -18.52
C THR A 61 -1.28 -2.06 -18.65
N LEU A 62 -0.28 -1.29 -18.23
CA LEU A 62 -0.30 0.16 -18.34
C LEU A 62 -0.21 0.65 -19.78
N GLU A 63 0.51 -0.07 -20.63
CA GLU A 63 0.57 0.19 -22.07
C GLU A 63 -0.77 -0.14 -22.73
N ASP A 64 -1.37 -1.28 -22.43
CA ASP A 64 -2.70 -1.66 -22.91
C ASP A 64 -3.79 -0.66 -22.52
N ALA A 65 -3.68 -0.05 -21.35
CA ALA A 65 -4.58 0.98 -20.85
C ALA A 65 -4.27 2.40 -21.40
N GLY A 66 -3.22 2.57 -22.19
CA GLY A 66 -2.82 3.86 -22.75
C GLY A 66 -2.14 4.81 -21.76
N ILE A 67 -1.77 4.33 -20.56
CA ILE A 67 -1.03 5.11 -19.56
C ILE A 67 0.43 5.25 -19.98
N LEU A 68 1.04 4.16 -20.45
CA LEU A 68 2.32 4.18 -21.13
C LEU A 68 2.10 4.12 -22.62
N THR A 69 2.70 5.04 -23.38
CA THR A 69 2.68 5.03 -24.85
C THR A 69 3.92 4.36 -25.44
N ASP A 70 4.99 4.31 -24.66
CA ASP A 70 6.25 3.65 -25.02
C ASP A 70 6.97 3.17 -23.75
N ARG A 71 6.69 1.94 -23.32
CA ARG A 71 7.28 1.35 -22.10
C ARG A 71 8.81 1.19 -22.17
N SER A 72 9.41 1.28 -23.35
CA SER A 72 10.87 1.24 -23.50
C SER A 72 11.51 2.52 -23.01
N ASN A 73 10.87 3.65 -23.28
CA ASN A 73 11.34 4.98 -22.93
C ASN A 73 10.60 5.63 -21.75
N GLN A 74 9.54 4.99 -21.26
CA GLN A 74 8.75 5.49 -20.14
C GLN A 74 8.76 4.52 -18.97
N LYS A 75 8.62 5.05 -17.77
CA LYS A 75 8.39 4.28 -16.55
C LYS A 75 7.34 4.96 -15.68
N VAL A 76 6.71 4.18 -14.83
CA VAL A 76 5.79 4.69 -13.82
C VAL A 76 6.53 4.83 -12.49
N LEU A 77 6.38 5.98 -11.86
CA LEU A 77 6.80 6.24 -10.49
C LEU A 77 5.58 6.20 -9.59
N MET A 78 5.75 5.61 -8.43
CA MET A 78 4.70 5.45 -7.42
C MET A 78 5.21 6.00 -6.09
N GLU A 79 4.47 6.88 -5.49
CA GLU A 79 4.84 7.55 -4.25
C GLU A 79 3.67 7.56 -3.28
N SER A 80 3.88 7.04 -2.07
CA SER A 80 2.93 7.14 -0.97
C SER A 80 3.23 8.37 -0.13
N MET A 81 2.19 9.11 0.24
CA MET A 81 2.32 10.26 1.13
C MET A 81 2.32 9.88 2.61
N ASN A 82 2.07 8.61 2.93
CA ASN A 82 2.16 8.05 4.27
C ASN A 82 2.64 6.60 4.22
N THR A 83 3.96 6.42 4.26
CA THR A 83 4.60 5.11 4.18
C THR A 83 4.42 4.25 5.43
N ASP A 84 4.01 4.84 6.54
CA ASP A 84 3.68 4.09 7.77
C ASP A 84 2.37 3.30 7.62
N ALA A 85 1.47 3.75 6.75
CA ALA A 85 0.19 3.11 6.51
C ALA A 85 0.13 2.34 5.19
N PHE A 86 0.81 2.84 4.15
CA PHE A 86 0.83 2.24 2.82
C PHE A 86 2.16 2.47 2.12
N GLU A 87 2.75 1.42 1.61
CA GLU A 87 4.07 1.45 0.97
C GLU A 87 4.05 0.74 -0.38
N PHE A 88 4.71 1.31 -1.38
CA PHE A 88 4.97 0.66 -2.65
C PHE A 88 6.26 -0.17 -2.57
N TYR A 89 6.15 -1.45 -2.89
CA TYR A 89 7.28 -2.36 -2.96
C TYR A 89 7.23 -3.19 -4.24
N GLY A 90 8.04 -2.83 -5.22
CA GLY A 90 7.99 -3.45 -6.55
C GLY A 90 6.61 -3.26 -7.18
N TYR A 91 5.96 -4.37 -7.55
CA TYR A 91 4.59 -4.36 -8.07
C TYR A 91 3.54 -4.69 -7.00
N HIS A 92 3.83 -4.39 -5.75
CA HIS A 92 2.94 -4.60 -4.62
C HIS A 92 2.69 -3.31 -3.87
N GLY A 93 1.49 -3.14 -3.39
CA GLY A 93 1.17 -2.16 -2.37
C GLY A 93 0.99 -2.87 -1.04
N ILE A 94 1.82 -2.51 -0.07
CA ILE A 94 1.81 -3.09 1.27
C ILE A 94 0.92 -2.24 2.16
N VAL A 95 -0.04 -2.87 2.81
CA VAL A 95 -1.05 -2.24 3.65
C VAL A 95 -0.77 -2.53 5.11
N TYR A 96 -0.56 -1.48 5.90
CA TYR A 96 -0.38 -1.57 7.35
C TYR A 96 -1.68 -1.17 8.04
N ARG A 97 -2.46 -2.16 8.46
CA ARG A 97 -3.79 -1.91 9.05
C ARG A 97 -3.68 -1.40 10.48
N PRO A 98 -4.48 -0.37 10.85
CA PRO A 98 -4.58 0.08 12.24
C PRO A 98 -5.11 -1.03 13.15
N LEU A 99 -4.81 -0.91 14.45
CA LEU A 99 -5.31 -1.82 15.46
C LEU A 99 -6.84 -1.72 15.61
N PRO A 100 -7.50 -2.76 16.13
CA PRO A 100 -8.94 -2.74 16.41
C PRO A 100 -9.34 -1.54 17.26
N GLY A 101 -10.48 -0.93 16.93
CA GLY A 101 -10.97 0.25 17.62
C GLY A 101 -10.36 1.59 17.16
N SER A 102 -9.30 1.54 16.34
CA SER A 102 -8.73 2.73 15.70
C SER A 102 -9.56 3.14 14.48
N PRO A 103 -9.55 4.43 14.09
CA PRO A 103 -10.23 4.86 12.88
C PRO A 103 -9.52 4.31 11.62
N ALA A 104 -10.26 4.20 10.53
CA ALA A 104 -9.68 3.94 9.22
C ALA A 104 -8.69 5.05 8.83
N VAL A 105 -7.67 4.70 8.06
CA VAL A 105 -6.63 5.64 7.63
C VAL A 105 -6.77 5.91 6.13
N THR A 106 -6.91 7.18 5.76
CA THR A 106 -6.87 7.62 4.37
C THR A 106 -5.45 8.03 4.00
N VAL A 107 -4.95 7.50 2.91
CA VAL A 107 -3.61 7.76 2.39
C VAL A 107 -3.71 8.32 0.98
N GLN A 108 -3.00 9.41 0.72
CA GLN A 108 -2.80 9.89 -0.64
C GLN A 108 -1.59 9.21 -1.27
N TYR A 109 -1.68 8.90 -2.54
CA TYR A 109 -0.57 8.37 -3.32
C TYR A 109 -0.52 9.02 -4.71
N ARG A 110 0.68 9.16 -5.22
CA ARG A 110 0.93 9.76 -6.54
C ARG A 110 1.41 8.72 -7.51
N ILE A 111 0.86 8.75 -8.71
CA ILE A 111 1.35 7.98 -9.85
C ILE A 111 1.80 8.97 -10.91
N SER A 112 3.02 8.80 -11.39
CA SER A 112 3.62 9.66 -12.41
C SER A 112 4.19 8.81 -13.55
N VAL A 113 4.07 9.29 -14.76
CA VAL A 113 4.77 8.74 -15.92
C VAL A 113 6.00 9.61 -16.18
N GLN A 114 7.16 8.99 -16.24
CA GLN A 114 8.45 9.67 -16.45
C GLN A 114 9.14 9.15 -17.71
N ASP A 115 9.72 10.07 -18.46
CA ASP A 115 10.66 9.70 -19.53
C ASP A 115 11.97 9.17 -18.91
N ARG A 116 12.44 8.01 -19.37
CA ARG A 116 13.65 7.35 -18.84
C ARG A 116 14.94 8.07 -19.18
N ASN A 117 14.94 8.79 -20.30
CA ASN A 117 16.15 9.42 -20.84
C ASN A 117 16.35 10.83 -20.27
N THR A 118 15.26 11.59 -20.20
CA THR A 118 15.29 12.98 -19.72
C THR A 118 14.95 13.15 -18.25
N GLU A 119 14.37 12.09 -17.63
CA GLU A 119 13.81 12.11 -16.28
C GLU A 119 12.65 13.11 -16.09
N GLU A 120 12.12 13.64 -17.18
CA GLU A 120 10.98 14.54 -17.17
C GLU A 120 9.69 13.80 -16.79
N ILE A 121 8.89 14.42 -15.94
CA ILE A 121 7.54 13.93 -15.61
C ILE A 121 6.58 14.35 -16.72
N LEU A 122 6.07 13.37 -17.44
CA LEU A 122 5.17 13.57 -18.57
C LEU A 122 3.70 13.73 -18.16
N GLY A 123 3.34 13.24 -17.01
CA GLY A 123 2.01 13.36 -16.41
C GLY A 123 1.98 12.74 -15.03
N SER A 124 1.11 13.26 -14.18
CA SER A 124 1.02 12.85 -12.78
C SER A 124 -0.41 13.00 -12.25
N ARG A 125 -0.82 12.07 -11.39
CA ARG A 125 -2.08 12.17 -10.66
C ARG A 125 -1.91 11.72 -9.22
N VAL A 126 -2.67 12.38 -8.34
CA VAL A 126 -2.80 11.99 -6.94
C VAL A 126 -4.15 11.32 -6.75
N PHE A 127 -4.12 10.19 -6.05
CA PHE A 127 -5.29 9.40 -5.69
C PHE A 127 -5.35 9.22 -4.18
N GLU A 128 -6.49 8.77 -3.70
CA GLU A 128 -6.67 8.40 -2.29
C GLU A 128 -7.04 6.92 -2.17
N LEU A 129 -6.64 6.33 -1.07
CA LEU A 129 -7.09 5.01 -0.63
C LEU A 129 -7.42 5.07 0.86
N THR A 130 -8.28 4.18 1.32
CA THR A 130 -8.64 4.08 2.73
C THR A 130 -8.39 2.66 3.23
N ILE A 131 -7.65 2.56 4.32
CA ILE A 131 -7.28 1.31 4.97
C ILE A 131 -8.16 1.12 6.21
N LEU A 132 -8.88 0.01 6.25
CA LEU A 132 -9.72 -0.35 7.38
C LEU A 132 -8.90 -0.94 8.53
N PRO A 133 -9.25 -0.64 9.79
CA PRO A 133 -8.58 -1.26 10.93
C PRO A 133 -8.83 -2.77 10.97
N LEU A 134 -7.94 -3.49 11.65
CA LEU A 134 -8.15 -4.88 12.00
C LEU A 134 -9.40 -5.02 12.89
N THR A 135 -10.07 -6.15 12.76
CA THR A 135 -11.07 -6.55 13.75
C THR A 135 -10.40 -7.26 14.93
N GLU A 136 -11.06 -7.32 16.07
CA GLU A 136 -10.58 -8.09 17.24
C GLU A 136 -10.35 -9.57 16.89
N ALA A 137 -11.22 -10.14 16.05
CA ALA A 137 -11.09 -11.52 15.60
C ALA A 137 -9.85 -11.73 14.73
N GLU A 138 -9.58 -10.83 13.79
CA GLU A 138 -8.39 -10.88 12.91
C GLU A 138 -7.10 -10.74 13.73
N LEU A 139 -7.08 -9.86 14.73
CA LEU A 139 -5.94 -9.70 15.62
C LEU A 139 -5.68 -10.97 16.42
N ALA A 140 -6.72 -11.56 17.01
CA ALA A 140 -6.61 -12.81 17.77
C ALA A 140 -6.13 -13.98 16.90
N GLU A 141 -6.59 -14.07 15.66
CA GLU A 141 -6.13 -15.08 14.70
C GLU A 141 -4.65 -14.88 14.35
N ALA A 142 -4.22 -13.65 14.07
CA ALA A 142 -2.83 -13.35 13.78
C ALA A 142 -1.91 -13.67 14.98
N GLU A 143 -2.31 -13.36 16.17
CA GLU A 143 -1.59 -13.73 17.41
C GLU A 143 -1.48 -15.25 17.56
N GLN A 144 -2.55 -16.00 17.28
CA GLN A 144 -2.54 -17.47 17.36
C GLN A 144 -1.61 -18.09 16.32
N VAL A 145 -1.63 -17.59 15.09
CA VAL A 145 -0.72 -18.02 14.02
C VAL A 145 0.73 -17.80 14.44
N MET A 146 1.03 -16.63 15.00
CA MET A 146 2.37 -16.29 15.47
C MET A 146 2.83 -17.18 16.60
N ARG A 147 1.97 -17.47 17.59
CA ARG A 147 2.26 -18.41 18.68
C ARG A 147 2.58 -19.81 18.16
N ASN A 148 1.75 -20.30 17.23
CA ASN A 148 1.95 -21.62 16.63
C ASN A 148 3.27 -21.68 15.90
N ALA A 149 3.59 -20.68 15.09
CA ALA A 149 4.86 -20.60 14.35
C ALA A 149 6.10 -20.61 15.28
N CYS A 150 5.99 -19.98 16.46
CA CYS A 150 7.09 -19.95 17.42
C CYS A 150 7.26 -21.25 18.23
N THR A 151 6.22 -22.08 18.32
CA THR A 151 6.19 -23.27 19.19
C THR A 151 6.20 -24.58 18.42
N GLU A 152 5.85 -24.58 17.12
CA GLU A 152 5.78 -25.79 16.30
C GLU A 152 7.13 -26.28 15.82
N GLU A 153 7.22 -27.58 15.60
CA GLU A 153 8.44 -28.25 15.12
C GLU A 153 8.85 -27.78 13.71
N VAL A 154 7.87 -27.33 12.89
CA VAL A 154 8.13 -26.78 11.56
C VAL A 154 8.99 -25.52 11.65
N TYR A 155 8.66 -24.63 12.58
CA TYR A 155 9.47 -23.44 12.84
C TYR A 155 10.85 -23.80 13.38
N TRP A 156 10.92 -24.74 14.33
CA TRP A 156 12.18 -25.27 14.84
C TRP A 156 13.08 -25.79 13.73
N ASN A 157 12.55 -26.61 12.83
CA ASN A 157 13.31 -27.18 11.73
C ASN A 157 13.85 -26.12 10.73
N GLY A 158 13.17 -24.99 10.62
CA GLY A 158 13.58 -23.89 9.76
C GLY A 158 14.75 -23.06 10.29
N ILE A 159 14.93 -23.01 11.61
CA ILE A 159 15.92 -22.12 12.24
C ILE A 159 17.06 -22.81 12.97
N LYS A 160 16.97 -24.11 13.22
CA LYS A 160 18.01 -24.83 13.95
C LYS A 160 19.29 -24.97 13.13
N GLY A 161 20.40 -24.61 13.72
CA GLY A 161 21.72 -24.98 13.23
C GLY A 161 22.19 -26.34 13.79
N GLU A 162 23.38 -26.82 13.36
CA GLU A 162 23.96 -28.09 13.79
C GLU A 162 24.12 -28.23 15.31
N ASN A 163 24.35 -27.09 15.98
CA ASN A 163 24.57 -27.04 17.43
C ASN A 163 23.34 -26.57 18.22
N ALA A 164 22.23 -26.28 17.54
CA ALA A 164 21.01 -25.88 18.21
C ALA A 164 20.20 -27.11 18.63
N ASN A 165 19.53 -27.01 19.74
CA ASN A 165 18.55 -27.99 20.19
C ASN A 165 17.19 -27.35 20.45
N LYS A 166 16.14 -28.15 20.43
CA LYS A 166 14.75 -27.66 20.57
C LYS A 166 14.52 -26.90 21.86
N ASP A 167 15.07 -27.40 22.97
CA ASP A 167 14.85 -26.77 24.26
C ASP A 167 15.53 -25.40 24.36
N SER A 168 16.72 -25.27 23.78
CA SER A 168 17.43 -23.99 23.73
C SER A 168 16.70 -22.96 22.88
N VAL A 169 16.21 -23.36 21.72
CA VAL A 169 15.43 -22.46 20.85
C VAL A 169 14.10 -22.08 21.51
N THR A 170 13.40 -23.03 22.08
CA THR A 170 12.13 -22.76 22.77
C THR A 170 12.32 -21.81 23.94
N ALA A 171 13.36 -21.98 24.74
CA ALA A 171 13.68 -21.08 25.83
C ALA A 171 13.99 -19.64 25.39
N ASN A 172 14.61 -19.49 24.22
CA ASN A 172 14.91 -18.19 23.62
C ASN A 172 13.67 -17.52 22.99
N LEU A 173 12.75 -18.31 22.45
CA LEU A 173 11.55 -17.80 21.78
C LEU A 173 10.41 -17.49 22.75
N ALA A 174 10.32 -18.15 23.90
CA ALA A 174 9.28 -17.91 24.87
C ALA A 174 9.22 -16.44 25.32
N PRO A 175 10.30 -15.77 25.70
CA PRO A 175 10.32 -14.36 26.01
C PRO A 175 9.90 -13.47 24.82
N PHE A 176 10.30 -13.84 23.62
CA PHE A 176 9.94 -13.12 22.40
C PHE A 176 8.42 -13.19 22.13
N SER A 177 7.81 -14.37 22.30
CA SER A 177 6.35 -14.51 22.17
C SER A 177 5.59 -13.64 23.17
N GLU A 178 6.07 -13.56 24.40
CA GLU A 178 5.49 -12.68 25.42
C GLU A 178 5.67 -11.21 25.06
N LEU A 179 6.81 -10.82 24.52
CA LEU A 179 7.08 -9.44 24.08
C LEU A 179 6.19 -9.01 22.93
N VAL A 180 5.92 -9.89 21.98
CA VAL A 180 5.01 -9.63 20.87
C VAL A 180 3.56 -9.44 21.32
N LEU A 181 3.18 -10.10 22.41
CA LEU A 181 1.81 -10.12 22.94
C LEU A 181 1.58 -9.14 24.09
N ASN A 182 2.64 -8.64 24.70
CA ASN A 182 2.58 -7.64 25.76
C ASN A 182 2.92 -6.26 25.21
N GLU A 183 2.19 -5.25 25.66
CA GLU A 183 2.45 -3.84 25.33
C GLU A 183 3.85 -3.35 25.74
N ASN A 184 4.55 -4.12 26.56
CA ASN A 184 5.90 -3.82 27.03
C ASN A 184 6.99 -4.45 26.16
N GLY A 185 6.71 -4.75 24.90
CA GLY A 185 7.68 -5.28 23.97
C GLY A 185 8.88 -4.38 23.77
N GLY A 186 9.71 -4.30 24.78
CA GLY A 186 11.07 -3.79 24.67
C GLY A 186 11.92 -4.86 23.99
N GLY A 187 12.31 -4.63 22.75
CA GLY A 187 13.22 -5.50 22.02
C GLY A 187 14.64 -5.47 22.57
#